data_d51fd0f5f5a8d5c1f2f07dbc72af55b4
#
_entry.id   d51fd0f5f5a8d5c1f2f07dbc72af55b4
#
_cell.length_a   1.000
_cell.length_b   1.000
_cell.length_c   1.000
_cell.angle_alpha   90.00
_cell.angle_beta   90.00
_cell.angle_gamma   90.00
#
_symmetry.space_group_name_H-M   'P 1'
#
loop_
_entity.id
_entity.type
_entity.pdbx_description
1 polymer ?
#
loop_
_entity_poly.entity_id
_entity_poly.type
_entity_poly.pdbx_seq_one_letter_code
_entity_poly.pdbx_strand_id
1 'polypeptide(L)'
;LRMDAGREGREDVVEETLALAGRLREDFPRTGVTLLAGLRRTESDCRALAVDGVRLRLCKGDRGEGRDAFTSRHAVDLSYVRCLTVLMASDAYPMVATHDPRLVEIALDLARRNHRGPGDHEFQMLHGVRPWEQRRLADIGRTMRTGIPFGPDGYARFLRRVADHPSDGALYARSLLGRR
;
A
#
# COMPACT_ATOMS: atom_id res chain seq x y z
N LEU A 1 13.27 -5.60 6.06
CA LEU A 1 13.62 -4.99 4.76
C LEU A 1 12.34 -4.90 3.91
N ARG A 2 12.18 -3.85 3.13
CA ARG A 2 11.07 -3.69 2.19
C ARG A 2 11.64 -3.31 0.83
N MET A 3 11.18 -3.99 -0.20
CA MET A 3 11.53 -3.71 -1.59
C MET A 3 10.30 -3.13 -2.31
N ASP A 4 10.50 -2.08 -3.10
CA ASP A 4 9.45 -1.48 -3.90
C ASP A 4 9.58 -1.97 -5.34
N ALA A 5 8.62 -2.77 -5.79
CA ALA A 5 8.56 -3.27 -7.16
C ALA A 5 8.16 -2.11 -8.10
N GLY A 6 9.16 -1.43 -8.61
CA GLY A 6 9.15 -0.48 -9.72
C GLY A 6 8.15 0.66 -9.66
N ARG A 7 8.65 1.89 -9.50
CA ARG A 7 7.85 3.11 -9.73
C ARG A 7 7.53 3.32 -11.21
N GLU A 8 8.28 2.69 -12.10
CA GLU A 8 8.23 2.95 -13.54
C GLU A 8 7.33 1.96 -14.29
N GLY A 9 6.67 1.03 -13.59
CA GLY A 9 5.72 0.09 -14.20
C GLY A 9 6.33 -0.88 -15.23
N ARG A 10 7.66 -0.95 -15.30
CA ARG A 10 8.37 -1.85 -16.21
C ARG A 10 8.28 -3.28 -15.67
N GLU A 11 7.81 -4.17 -16.50
CA GLU A 11 7.55 -5.56 -16.14
C GLU A 11 8.82 -6.31 -15.71
N ASP A 12 9.93 -6.06 -16.40
CA ASP A 12 11.27 -6.58 -16.08
C ASP A 12 11.73 -6.19 -14.67
N VAL A 13 11.55 -4.91 -14.27
CA VAL A 13 11.92 -4.41 -12.96
C VAL A 13 11.06 -5.05 -11.86
N VAL A 14 9.77 -5.28 -12.12
CA VAL A 14 8.89 -5.96 -11.18
C VAL A 14 9.36 -7.41 -10.97
N GLU A 15 9.64 -8.15 -12.03
CA GLU A 15 10.11 -9.54 -11.95
C GLU A 15 11.44 -9.67 -11.20
N GLU A 16 12.42 -8.84 -11.54
CA GLU A 16 13.71 -8.82 -10.85
C GLU A 16 13.56 -8.51 -9.36
N THR A 17 12.67 -7.55 -9.03
CA THR A 17 12.40 -7.20 -7.63
C THR A 17 11.74 -8.34 -6.87
N LEU A 18 10.78 -9.03 -7.47
CA LEU A 18 10.11 -10.18 -6.86
C LEU A 18 11.08 -11.35 -6.66
N ALA A 19 11.92 -11.65 -7.67
CA ALA A 19 12.94 -12.68 -7.58
C ALA A 19 13.97 -12.38 -6.49
N LEU A 20 14.43 -11.12 -6.39
CA LEU A 20 15.36 -10.69 -5.35
C LEU A 20 14.72 -10.75 -3.96
N ALA A 21 13.45 -10.34 -3.82
CA ALA A 21 12.72 -10.44 -2.55
C ALA A 21 12.58 -11.91 -2.09
N GLY A 22 12.34 -12.82 -3.03
CA GLY A 22 12.30 -14.27 -2.76
C GLY A 22 13.60 -14.77 -2.15
N ARG A 23 14.74 -14.47 -2.80
CA ARG A 23 16.07 -14.85 -2.29
C ARG A 23 16.39 -14.23 -0.94
N LEU A 24 16.08 -12.94 -0.74
CA LEU A 24 16.33 -12.26 0.54
C LEU A 24 15.49 -12.81 1.68
N ARG A 25 14.36 -13.44 1.41
CA ARG A 25 13.53 -14.03 2.45
C ARG A 25 14.13 -15.30 3.05
N GLU A 26 15.02 -15.98 2.35
CA GLU A 26 15.75 -17.15 2.88
C GLU A 26 16.56 -16.76 4.13
N ASP A 27 17.27 -15.61 4.08
CA ASP A 27 18.06 -15.10 5.20
C ASP A 27 17.27 -14.14 6.10
N PHE A 28 16.30 -13.43 5.53
CA PHE A 28 15.49 -12.40 6.20
C PHE A 28 13.98 -12.65 6.03
N PRO A 29 13.39 -13.60 6.78
CA PRO A 29 11.98 -14.01 6.58
C PRO A 29 10.94 -12.88 6.65
N ARG A 30 11.29 -11.77 7.34
CA ARG A 30 10.42 -10.58 7.44
C ARG A 30 10.61 -9.58 6.30
N THR A 31 11.32 -9.93 5.25
CA THR A 31 11.43 -9.11 4.04
C THR A 31 10.05 -9.00 3.39
N GLY A 32 9.62 -7.78 3.08
CA GLY A 32 8.35 -7.50 2.43
C GLY A 32 8.54 -6.84 1.06
N VAL A 33 7.55 -6.99 0.21
CA VAL A 33 7.51 -6.42 -1.14
C VAL A 33 6.34 -5.44 -1.26
N THR A 34 6.52 -4.36 -2.03
CA THR A 34 5.45 -3.44 -2.40
C THR A 34 4.91 -3.79 -3.77
N LEU A 35 3.60 -3.94 -3.86
CA LEU A 35 2.85 -4.16 -5.10
C LEU A 35 1.97 -2.95 -5.41
N LEU A 36 1.88 -2.59 -6.70
CA LEU A 36 1.14 -1.44 -7.19
C LEU A 36 -0.13 -1.88 -7.90
N ALA A 37 -1.30 -1.60 -7.34
CA ALA A 37 -2.59 -1.97 -7.91
C ALA A 37 -2.87 -1.32 -9.27
N GLY A 38 -2.11 -0.28 -9.63
CA GLY A 38 -2.15 0.34 -10.95
C GLY A 38 -1.67 -0.56 -12.08
N LEU A 39 -0.92 -1.62 -11.81
CA LEU A 39 -0.44 -2.57 -12.80
C LEU A 39 -1.42 -3.73 -12.96
N ARG A 40 -1.64 -4.16 -14.21
CA ARG A 40 -2.59 -5.25 -14.54
C ARG A 40 -2.16 -6.60 -13.97
N ARG A 41 -0.86 -6.85 -13.88
CA ARG A 41 -0.27 -8.09 -13.35
C ARG A 41 -0.43 -8.24 -11.82
N THR A 42 -0.67 -7.15 -11.09
CA THR A 42 -0.61 -7.14 -9.62
C THR A 42 -1.55 -8.15 -8.96
N GLU A 43 -2.72 -8.39 -9.53
CA GLU A 43 -3.64 -9.40 -8.98
C GLU A 43 -3.05 -10.82 -9.09
N SER A 44 -2.42 -11.16 -10.21
CA SER A 44 -1.72 -12.45 -10.36
C SER A 44 -0.51 -12.57 -9.47
N ASP A 45 0.26 -11.48 -9.31
CA ASP A 45 1.40 -11.43 -8.39
C ASP A 45 0.95 -11.60 -6.93
N CYS A 46 -0.17 -10.98 -6.54
CA CYS A 46 -0.76 -11.19 -5.22
C CYS A 46 -1.10 -12.67 -4.98
N ARG A 47 -1.71 -13.35 -5.96
CA ARG A 47 -2.05 -14.79 -5.86
C ARG A 47 -0.79 -15.66 -5.75
N ALA A 48 0.23 -15.37 -6.55
CA ALA A 48 1.48 -16.12 -6.55
C ALA A 48 2.28 -15.94 -5.26
N LEU A 49 2.25 -14.74 -4.67
CA LEU A 49 2.99 -14.39 -3.46
C LEU A 49 2.19 -14.55 -2.17
N ALA A 50 0.90 -14.86 -2.26
CA ALA A 50 -0.01 -15.00 -1.12
C ALA A 50 0.21 -16.31 -0.35
N VAL A 51 1.47 -16.62 -0.07
CA VAL A 51 1.92 -17.78 0.68
C VAL A 51 2.35 -17.38 2.08
N ASP A 52 2.59 -18.36 2.93
CA ASP A 52 2.86 -18.23 4.35
C ASP A 52 3.81 -17.08 4.73
N GLY A 53 3.32 -16.21 5.56
CA GLY A 53 4.07 -15.14 6.22
C GLY A 53 4.65 -14.05 5.32
N VAL A 54 4.43 -14.07 4.00
CA VAL A 54 4.93 -13.03 3.09
C VAL A 54 4.29 -11.68 3.40
N ARG A 55 5.13 -10.68 3.63
CA ARG A 55 4.66 -9.32 3.92
C ARG A 55 4.45 -8.55 2.61
N LEU A 56 3.19 -8.32 2.25
CA LEU A 56 2.81 -7.70 0.98
C LEU A 56 2.18 -6.32 1.20
N ARG A 57 2.91 -5.28 0.82
CA ARG A 57 2.44 -3.91 0.88
C ARG A 57 1.69 -3.57 -0.40
N LEU A 58 0.40 -3.32 -0.30
CA LEU A 58 -0.43 -2.92 -1.42
C LEU A 58 -0.62 -1.40 -1.45
N CYS A 59 -0.18 -0.78 -2.54
CA CYS A 59 -0.39 0.64 -2.85
C CYS A 59 -1.25 0.77 -4.10
N LYS A 60 -1.95 1.91 -4.27
CA LYS A 60 -2.59 2.22 -5.56
C LYS A 60 -1.54 2.32 -6.68
N GLY A 61 -0.41 3.00 -6.40
CA GLY A 61 0.53 3.42 -7.41
C GLY A 61 -0.01 4.59 -8.23
N ASP A 62 0.82 5.07 -9.16
CA ASP A 62 0.41 6.10 -10.10
C ASP A 62 -0.37 5.47 -11.26
N ARG A 63 -1.13 6.29 -11.98
CA ARG A 63 -1.72 5.86 -13.24
C ARG A 63 -0.58 5.70 -14.24
N GLY A 64 -0.39 4.49 -14.74
CA GLY A 64 0.66 4.22 -15.71
C GLY A 64 0.26 4.66 -17.12
N GLU A 65 1.26 4.96 -17.92
CA GLU A 65 1.16 5.05 -19.37
C GLU A 65 1.64 3.71 -19.92
N GLY A 66 0.80 3.05 -20.73
CA GLY A 66 1.17 1.78 -21.37
C GLY A 66 0.15 0.66 -21.20
N ARG A 67 0.43 -0.47 -21.88
CA ARG A 67 -0.47 -1.64 -21.94
C ARG A 67 -0.59 -2.35 -20.58
N ASP A 68 0.42 -2.26 -19.73
CA ASP A 68 0.55 -3.03 -18.50
C ASP A 68 -0.04 -2.31 -17.28
N ALA A 69 -0.56 -1.09 -17.47
CA ALA A 69 -1.15 -0.30 -16.42
C ALA A 69 -2.62 0.05 -16.67
N PHE A 70 -3.34 0.31 -15.59
CA PHE A 70 -4.68 0.89 -15.65
C PHE A 70 -4.60 2.40 -15.80
N THR A 71 -5.35 2.96 -16.75
CA THR A 71 -5.35 4.39 -17.07
C THR A 71 -6.37 5.20 -16.28
N SER A 72 -7.43 4.56 -15.77
CA SER A 72 -8.47 5.25 -15.01
C SER A 72 -8.34 5.01 -13.50
N ARG A 73 -8.65 6.03 -12.70
CA ARG A 73 -8.68 5.92 -11.22
C ARG A 73 -9.64 4.83 -10.75
N HIS A 74 -10.79 4.74 -11.39
CA HIS A 74 -11.79 3.72 -11.05
C HIS A 74 -11.26 2.29 -11.28
N ALA A 75 -10.57 2.05 -12.39
CA ALA A 75 -9.97 0.74 -12.66
C ALA A 75 -8.87 0.40 -11.65
N VAL A 76 -8.05 1.38 -11.23
CA VAL A 76 -7.05 1.21 -10.17
C VAL A 76 -7.73 0.90 -8.83
N ASP A 77 -8.80 1.60 -8.47
CA ASP A 77 -9.55 1.35 -7.24
C ASP A 77 -10.15 -0.06 -7.22
N LEU A 78 -10.75 -0.51 -8.34
CA LEU A 78 -11.26 -1.87 -8.47
C LEU A 78 -10.16 -2.92 -8.39
N SER A 79 -9.02 -2.68 -9.06
CA SER A 79 -7.84 -3.55 -8.98
C SER A 79 -7.33 -3.65 -7.54
N TYR A 80 -7.24 -2.51 -6.83
CA TYR A 80 -6.84 -2.48 -5.43
C TYR A 80 -7.73 -3.37 -4.56
N VAL A 81 -9.06 -3.27 -4.74
CA VAL A 81 -10.03 -4.09 -3.98
C VAL A 81 -9.87 -5.57 -4.29
N ARG A 82 -9.68 -5.96 -5.58
CA ARG A 82 -9.45 -7.36 -5.96
C ARG A 82 -8.16 -7.91 -5.35
N CYS A 83 -7.04 -7.18 -5.47
CA CYS A 83 -5.77 -7.55 -4.85
C CYS A 83 -5.91 -7.70 -3.33
N LEU A 84 -6.56 -6.72 -2.68
CA LEU A 84 -6.78 -6.73 -1.24
C LEU A 84 -7.64 -7.92 -0.79
N THR A 85 -8.66 -8.29 -1.57
CA THR A 85 -9.50 -9.47 -1.31
C THR A 85 -8.66 -10.74 -1.32
N VAL A 86 -7.79 -10.90 -2.33
CA VAL A 86 -6.85 -12.04 -2.39
C VAL A 86 -5.96 -12.09 -1.15
N LEU A 87 -5.32 -10.95 -0.80
CA LEU A 87 -4.39 -10.89 0.32
C LEU A 87 -5.08 -11.13 1.68
N MET A 88 -6.27 -10.61 1.87
CA MET A 88 -7.02 -10.81 3.12
C MET A 88 -7.53 -12.23 3.31
N ALA A 89 -7.73 -12.97 2.22
CA ALA A 89 -8.17 -14.36 2.25
C ALA A 89 -7.01 -15.39 2.28
N SER A 90 -5.75 -14.94 2.25
CA SER A 90 -4.55 -15.80 2.17
C SER A 90 -3.80 -15.83 3.50
N ASP A 91 -2.70 -16.59 3.58
CA ASP A 91 -1.81 -16.63 4.76
C ASP A 91 -0.72 -15.53 4.75
N ALA A 92 -0.71 -14.66 3.73
CA ALA A 92 0.19 -13.51 3.68
C ALA A 92 -0.11 -12.49 4.80
N TYR A 93 0.84 -11.61 5.07
CA TYR A 93 0.66 -10.45 5.94
C TYR A 93 0.41 -9.18 5.12
N PRO A 94 -0.86 -8.77 4.92
CA PRO A 94 -1.19 -7.58 4.16
C PRO A 94 -0.78 -6.30 4.88
N MET A 95 -0.11 -5.41 4.16
CA MET A 95 0.20 -4.04 4.58
C MET A 95 -0.61 -3.08 3.70
N VAL A 96 -1.73 -2.59 4.23
CA VAL A 96 -2.73 -1.77 3.52
C VAL A 96 -2.24 -0.32 3.46
N ALA A 97 -1.63 0.08 2.34
CA ALA A 97 -1.06 1.41 2.18
C ALA A 97 -1.99 2.32 1.38
N THR A 98 -2.90 2.99 2.07
CA THR A 98 -3.86 3.91 1.46
C THR A 98 -4.27 5.03 2.40
N HIS A 99 -4.62 6.20 1.83
CA HIS A 99 -5.27 7.30 2.55
C HIS A 99 -6.74 7.45 2.15
N ASP A 100 -7.25 6.62 1.22
CA ASP A 100 -8.63 6.66 0.75
C ASP A 100 -9.56 6.06 1.82
N PRO A 101 -10.53 6.84 2.37
CA PRO A 101 -11.41 6.35 3.42
C PRO A 101 -12.24 5.14 3.00
N ARG A 102 -12.65 5.08 1.73
CA ARG A 102 -13.45 3.96 1.22
C ARG A 102 -12.63 2.67 1.22
N LEU A 103 -11.35 2.73 0.82
CA LEU A 103 -10.48 1.57 0.82
C LEU A 103 -10.10 1.14 2.24
N VAL A 104 -10.00 2.07 3.19
CA VAL A 104 -9.82 1.74 4.61
C VAL A 104 -11.01 0.95 5.14
N GLU A 105 -12.24 1.41 4.88
CA GLU A 105 -13.45 0.70 5.33
C GLU A 105 -13.61 -0.67 4.65
N ILE A 106 -13.31 -0.78 3.35
CA ILE A 106 -13.28 -2.07 2.65
C ILE A 106 -12.24 -3.01 3.27
N ALA A 107 -11.05 -2.50 3.62
CA ALA A 107 -10.02 -3.30 4.26
C ALA A 107 -10.45 -3.82 5.65
N LEU A 108 -11.11 -2.99 6.44
CA LEU A 108 -11.67 -3.38 7.74
C LEU A 108 -12.76 -4.45 7.59
N ASP A 109 -13.64 -4.31 6.60
CA ASP A 109 -14.69 -5.30 6.33
C ASP A 109 -14.09 -6.63 5.85
N LEU A 110 -13.13 -6.60 4.93
CA LEU A 110 -12.43 -7.79 4.46
C LEU A 110 -11.66 -8.49 5.59
N ALA A 111 -10.99 -7.74 6.47
CA ALA A 111 -10.30 -8.29 7.63
C ALA A 111 -11.28 -9.01 8.57
N ARG A 112 -12.44 -8.40 8.83
CA ARG A 112 -13.50 -9.01 9.65
C ARG A 112 -14.04 -10.29 9.03
N ARG A 113 -14.35 -10.28 7.72
CA ARG A 113 -14.88 -11.45 6.98
C ARG A 113 -13.92 -12.62 6.95
N ASN A 114 -12.61 -12.34 6.92
CA ASN A 114 -11.56 -13.36 6.91
C ASN A 114 -10.97 -13.62 8.30
N HIS A 115 -11.67 -13.21 9.37
CA HIS A 115 -11.30 -13.47 10.78
C HIS A 115 -9.87 -13.00 11.14
N ARG A 116 -9.35 -11.95 10.47
CA ARG A 116 -8.02 -11.42 10.73
C ARG A 116 -7.99 -10.55 11.98
N GLY A 117 -7.14 -10.97 12.90
CA GLY A 117 -6.86 -10.23 14.13
C GLY A 117 -6.00 -8.97 13.90
N PRO A 118 -5.77 -8.18 14.98
CA PRO A 118 -4.95 -6.95 14.90
C PRO A 118 -3.50 -7.19 14.46
N GLY A 119 -2.95 -8.39 14.73
CA GLY A 119 -1.57 -8.77 14.38
C GLY A 119 -1.40 -9.35 12.99
N ASP A 120 -2.48 -9.64 12.26
CA ASP A 120 -2.44 -10.38 11.00
C ASP A 120 -2.37 -9.47 9.76
N HIS A 121 -2.48 -8.17 9.95
CA HIS A 121 -2.36 -7.14 8.92
C HIS A 121 -2.03 -5.79 9.54
N GLU A 122 -1.63 -4.82 8.72
CA GLU A 122 -1.42 -3.45 9.19
C GLU A 122 -1.92 -2.42 8.18
N PHE A 123 -2.31 -1.24 8.70
CA PHE A 123 -2.58 -0.06 7.90
C PHE A 123 -1.34 0.82 7.84
N GLN A 124 -1.08 1.43 6.68
CA GLN A 124 0.07 2.31 6.50
C GLN A 124 -0.37 3.65 5.92
N MET A 125 -0.02 4.74 6.60
CA MET A 125 -0.27 6.11 6.14
C MET A 125 0.97 6.97 6.33
N LEU A 126 1.06 8.07 5.60
CA LEU A 126 2.13 9.05 5.80
C LEU A 126 1.83 9.93 7.02
N HIS A 127 2.88 10.33 7.70
CA HIS A 127 2.80 11.29 8.81
C HIS A 127 2.12 12.58 8.34
N GLY A 128 1.23 13.12 9.17
CA GLY A 128 0.48 14.34 8.86
C GLY A 128 -0.72 14.16 7.93
N VAL A 129 -0.87 13.01 7.26
CA VAL A 129 -2.04 12.75 6.42
C VAL A 129 -3.11 12.05 7.24
N ARG A 130 -4.30 12.67 7.36
CA ARG A 130 -5.44 12.14 8.10
C ARG A 130 -5.12 11.65 9.52
N PRO A 131 -4.54 12.49 10.38
CA PRO A 131 -4.07 12.08 11.72
C PRO A 131 -5.19 11.52 12.59
N TRP A 132 -6.43 11.99 12.44
CA TRP A 132 -7.60 11.46 13.14
C TRP A 132 -7.93 10.03 12.74
N GLU A 133 -7.78 9.70 11.45
CA GLU A 133 -7.99 8.34 10.97
C GLU A 133 -6.92 7.39 11.48
N GLN A 134 -5.67 7.83 11.52
CA GLN A 134 -4.58 7.07 12.11
C GLN A 134 -4.85 6.73 13.58
N ARG A 135 -5.32 7.72 14.36
CA ARG A 135 -5.74 7.52 15.75
C ARG A 135 -6.92 6.57 15.85
N ARG A 136 -7.97 6.80 15.06
CA ARG A 136 -9.16 5.94 15.06
C ARG A 136 -8.79 4.47 14.83
N LEU A 137 -7.93 4.19 13.85
CA LEU A 137 -7.48 2.83 13.56
C LEU A 137 -6.70 2.22 14.75
N ALA A 138 -5.83 2.99 15.38
CA ALA A 138 -5.11 2.55 16.57
C ALA A 138 -6.06 2.33 17.76
N ASP A 139 -7.00 3.23 18.00
CA ASP A 139 -7.96 3.18 19.12
C ASP A 139 -8.89 1.96 19.01
N ILE A 140 -9.26 1.54 17.79
CA ILE A 140 -10.00 0.30 17.56
C ILE A 140 -9.10 -0.95 17.53
N GLY A 141 -7.86 -0.83 17.99
CA GLY A 141 -6.90 -1.93 18.15
C GLY A 141 -6.26 -2.42 16.85
N ARG A 142 -6.28 -1.65 15.75
CA ARG A 142 -5.60 -2.05 14.51
C ARG A 142 -4.14 -1.63 14.51
N THR A 143 -3.29 -2.47 13.93
CA THR A 143 -1.88 -2.11 13.73
C THR A 143 -1.79 -0.98 12.72
N MET A 144 -1.38 0.21 13.20
CA MET A 144 -1.20 1.41 12.36
C MET A 144 0.29 1.77 12.29
N ARG A 145 0.84 1.82 11.07
CA ARG A 145 2.22 2.24 10.82
C ARG A 145 2.24 3.58 10.10
N THR A 146 2.90 4.54 10.70
CA THR A 146 3.09 5.87 10.12
C THR A 146 4.45 5.95 9.44
N GLY A 147 4.46 6.28 8.15
CA GLY A 147 5.66 6.54 7.39
C GLY A 147 6.10 7.99 7.56
N ILE A 148 7.33 8.21 7.98
CA ILE A 148 7.92 9.55 8.17
C ILE A 148 9.03 9.72 7.14
N PRO A 149 8.83 10.51 6.04
CA PRO A 149 9.91 10.84 5.14
C PRO A 149 10.90 11.78 5.84
N PHE A 150 12.19 11.50 5.71
CA PHE A 150 13.26 12.31 6.25
C PHE A 150 14.47 12.34 5.31
N GLY A 151 15.44 13.22 5.58
CA GLY A 151 16.66 13.38 4.81
C GLY A 151 16.56 14.46 3.72
N PRO A 152 17.67 14.73 2.99
CA PRO A 152 17.75 15.83 2.02
C PRO A 152 16.70 15.74 0.91
N ASP A 153 16.36 14.52 0.47
CA ASP A 153 15.33 14.30 -0.55
C ASP A 153 13.90 14.22 0.02
N GLY A 154 13.73 14.25 1.34
CA GLY A 154 12.42 14.10 1.98
C GLY A 154 11.44 15.18 1.55
N TYR A 155 11.89 16.43 1.50
CA TYR A 155 11.08 17.57 1.07
C TYR A 155 10.77 17.53 -0.42
N ALA A 156 11.75 17.21 -1.26
CA ALA A 156 11.56 17.10 -2.71
C ALA A 156 10.58 15.96 -3.07
N ARG A 157 10.66 14.83 -2.38
CA ARG A 157 9.69 13.73 -2.53
C ARG A 157 8.29 14.15 -2.08
N PHE A 158 8.20 14.91 -0.98
CA PHE A 158 6.93 15.43 -0.50
C PHE A 158 6.28 16.36 -1.52
N LEU A 159 7.02 17.35 -2.04
CA LEU A 159 6.54 18.30 -3.05
C LEU A 159 6.11 17.59 -4.34
N ARG A 160 6.92 16.62 -4.83
CA ARG A 160 6.58 15.82 -6.01
C ARG A 160 5.27 15.07 -5.80
N ARG A 161 5.09 14.43 -4.63
CA ARG A 161 3.86 13.72 -4.31
C ARG A 161 2.64 14.64 -4.27
N VAL A 162 2.77 15.86 -3.72
CA VAL A 162 1.69 16.86 -3.71
C VAL A 162 1.35 17.31 -5.13
N ALA A 163 2.36 17.47 -6.00
CA ALA A 163 2.18 17.84 -7.39
C ALA A 163 1.48 16.71 -8.19
N ASP A 164 1.92 15.46 -8.00
CA ASP A 164 1.37 14.29 -8.69
C ASP A 164 -0.05 13.94 -8.19
N HIS A 165 -0.34 14.25 -6.92
CA HIS A 165 -1.64 14.00 -6.28
C HIS A 165 -2.20 15.24 -5.60
N PRO A 166 -2.80 16.19 -6.34
CA PRO A 166 -3.37 17.41 -5.76
C PRO A 166 -4.41 17.17 -4.66
N SER A 167 -5.11 16.03 -4.71
CA SER A 167 -6.02 15.58 -3.65
C SER A 167 -5.30 15.31 -2.32
N ASP A 168 -4.07 14.81 -2.36
CA ASP A 168 -3.25 14.61 -1.17
C ASP A 168 -2.77 15.96 -0.61
N GLY A 169 -2.46 16.93 -1.47
CA GLY A 169 -2.15 18.31 -1.09
C GLY A 169 -3.30 18.98 -0.31
N ALA A 170 -4.53 18.80 -0.77
CA ALA A 170 -5.72 19.27 -0.06
C ALA A 170 -5.91 18.56 1.29
N LEU A 171 -5.57 17.27 1.40
CA LEU A 171 -5.60 16.53 2.67
C LEU A 171 -4.53 17.03 3.65
N TYR A 172 -3.31 17.35 3.16
CA TYR A 172 -2.26 17.95 3.97
C TYR A 172 -2.67 19.36 4.46
N ALA A 173 -3.19 20.22 3.57
CA ALA A 173 -3.67 21.54 3.93
C ALA A 173 -4.78 21.47 5.00
N ARG A 174 -5.75 20.56 4.84
CA ARG A 174 -6.79 20.33 5.85
C ARG A 174 -6.23 19.82 7.17
N SER A 175 -5.20 18.97 7.15
CA SER A 175 -4.57 18.47 8.40
C SER A 175 -3.82 19.57 9.16
N LEU A 176 -3.31 20.58 8.45
CA LEU A 176 -2.68 21.76 9.05
C LEU A 176 -3.70 22.74 9.60
N LEU A 177 -4.85 22.89 8.92
CA LEU A 177 -5.94 23.79 9.34
C LEU A 177 -6.84 23.16 10.41
N GLY A 178 -6.89 21.85 10.52
CA GLY A 178 -7.71 21.11 11.47
C GLY A 178 -7.09 20.95 12.87
N ARG A 179 -6.19 21.83 13.29
CA ARG A 179 -5.73 21.94 14.68
C ARG A 179 -6.79 22.68 15.53
N ARG A 180 -7.90 21.97 15.79
CA ARG A 180 -8.75 22.25 16.98
C ARG A 180 -9.44 20.97 17.40
#